data_78571d6f5cdb716c319e8aa816663626
#
_entry.id   78571d6f5cdb716c319e8aa816663626
#
_cell.length_a   1.000
_cell.length_b   1.000
_cell.length_c   1.000
_cell.angle_alpha   90.00
_cell.angle_beta   90.00
_cell.angle_gamma   90.00
#
_symmetry.space_group_name_H-M   'P 1'
#
loop_
_entity.id
_entity.type
_entity.pdbx_description
1 polymer ?
#
loop_
_entity_poly.entity_id
_entity_poly.type
_entity_poly.pdbx_seq_one_letter_code
_entity_poly.pdbx_strand_id
1 'polypeptide(L)'
;MGLPAALCRAAHRLFAWADAGGLWRRWQGRPAVDAVFLRAARDETEHRRCFARSAGGEPTALGRRFGLAGVRGQTRLLKLTAAELATRSGRRRARRLLLDVLQALQQQGVRVVALPEPLQRLFGREGRGLSAHFPGLVFTNGLNARVCLLGQELTRLLQTSGLRGPRLLVLGACQPLGQALAERLQAQGHAVLAWGPGRARLLAWAQRSGVPVQPVFERIGPVDVVLVCGPAPVGQLVRLQPGPGRPLLLLDGAEPAGVAADTLRAAAGRLWHQRVGQCQAPGLRQGLAWAWRSGAVVPAAIAEALALAQLLARQPQGLQGCQGLQPSAAQQFRVARAFAELGLDLPPPRSWGRPVGIPRLAASVESSWPEAGATQP
;
A
#
# COMPACT_ATOMS: atom_id res chain seq x y z
N MET A 1 23.64 -5.92 25.67
CA MET A 1 24.35 -4.69 25.28
C MET A 1 24.14 -4.48 23.79
N GLY A 2 23.33 -3.51 23.36
CA GLY A 2 23.08 -3.21 21.96
C GLY A 2 24.21 -2.34 21.37
N LEU A 3 24.73 -2.71 20.22
CA LEU A 3 25.67 -1.88 19.47
C LEU A 3 25.09 -0.46 19.25
N PRO A 4 25.87 0.61 19.43
CA PRO A 4 25.40 1.97 19.23
C PRO A 4 24.80 2.12 17.83
N ALA A 5 23.65 2.79 17.73
CA ALA A 5 22.91 2.96 16.45
C ALA A 5 23.77 3.58 15.32
N ALA A 6 24.86 4.27 15.66
CA ALA A 6 25.83 4.80 14.71
C ALA A 6 26.71 3.70 14.09
N LEU A 7 27.17 2.72 14.87
CA LEU A 7 27.96 1.59 14.41
C LEU A 7 27.11 0.66 13.52
N CYS A 8 25.86 0.42 13.91
CA CYS A 8 24.91 -0.32 13.05
C CYS A 8 24.68 0.37 11.71
N ARG A 9 24.63 1.71 11.68
CA ARG A 9 24.49 2.48 10.43
C ARG A 9 25.76 2.44 9.58
N ALA A 10 26.94 2.49 10.19
CA ALA A 10 28.23 2.42 9.47
C ALA A 10 28.44 1.00 8.89
N ALA A 11 28.19 -0.04 9.67
CA ALA A 11 28.21 -1.41 9.20
C ALA A 11 27.18 -1.63 8.07
N HIS A 12 25.95 -1.10 8.20
CA HIS A 12 24.93 -1.14 7.15
C HIS A 12 25.42 -0.55 5.82
N ARG A 13 26.21 0.50 5.86
CA ARG A 13 26.76 1.14 4.65
C ARG A 13 27.89 0.36 4.02
N LEU A 14 28.83 -0.15 4.85
CA LEU A 14 29.95 -0.96 4.40
C LEU A 14 29.47 -2.25 3.72
N PHE A 15 28.50 -2.94 4.28
CA PHE A 15 27.98 -4.18 3.72
C PHE A 15 26.97 -3.97 2.58
N ALA A 16 26.27 -2.83 2.52
CA ALA A 16 25.53 -2.46 1.33
C ALA A 16 26.47 -2.24 0.13
N TRP A 17 27.68 -1.76 0.40
CA TRP A 17 28.73 -1.56 -0.60
C TRP A 17 29.45 -2.88 -0.96
N ALA A 18 29.76 -3.71 0.03
CA ALA A 18 30.51 -4.96 -0.14
C ALA A 18 29.67 -6.18 -0.57
N ASP A 19 28.39 -5.99 -0.94
CA ASP A 19 27.38 -7.00 -1.25
C ASP A 19 27.91 -8.34 -1.80
N ALA A 20 28.54 -9.13 -0.97
CA ALA A 20 29.02 -10.47 -1.31
C ALA A 20 27.88 -11.35 -1.90
N GLY A 21 26.64 -11.17 -1.42
CA GLY A 21 25.47 -11.85 -1.97
C GLY A 21 25.03 -11.35 -3.36
N GLY A 22 25.30 -10.09 -3.70
CA GLY A 22 25.07 -9.57 -5.06
C GLY A 22 26.09 -10.08 -6.06
N LEU A 23 27.36 -10.17 -5.67
CA LEU A 23 28.42 -10.73 -6.50
C LEU A 23 28.17 -12.23 -6.76
N TRP A 24 27.81 -13.00 -5.75
CA TRP A 24 27.45 -14.40 -5.89
C TRP A 24 26.28 -14.62 -6.84
N ARG A 25 25.22 -13.82 -6.72
CA ARG A 25 24.07 -13.89 -7.62
C ARG A 25 24.41 -13.52 -9.06
N ARG A 26 25.23 -12.49 -9.25
CA ARG A 26 25.73 -12.10 -10.58
C ARG A 26 26.58 -13.21 -11.21
N TRP A 27 27.42 -13.85 -10.41
CA TRP A 27 28.18 -15.02 -10.86
C TRP A 27 27.27 -16.18 -11.30
N GLN A 28 26.11 -16.33 -10.63
CA GLN A 28 25.06 -17.28 -11.04
C GLN A 28 24.18 -16.78 -12.21
N GLY A 29 24.50 -15.68 -12.86
CA GLY A 29 23.67 -15.09 -13.92
C GLY A 29 22.37 -14.44 -13.40
N ARG A 30 22.23 -14.21 -12.08
CA ARG A 30 21.05 -13.60 -11.47
C ARG A 30 21.29 -12.13 -11.17
N PRO A 31 20.25 -11.26 -11.24
CA PRO A 31 20.39 -9.87 -10.83
C PRO A 31 20.72 -9.76 -9.34
N ALA A 32 21.45 -8.72 -8.96
CA ALA A 32 21.75 -8.45 -7.55
C ALA A 32 20.48 -8.27 -6.70
N VAL A 33 19.45 -7.69 -7.29
CA VAL A 33 18.09 -7.55 -6.73
C VAL A 33 17.05 -7.83 -7.81
N ASP A 34 15.97 -8.50 -7.45
CA ASP A 34 14.88 -8.89 -8.34
C ASP A 34 13.80 -7.81 -8.42
N ALA A 35 13.61 -7.08 -7.30
CA ALA A 35 12.60 -6.04 -7.18
C ALA A 35 13.18 -4.76 -6.58
N VAL A 36 12.75 -3.59 -7.08
CA VAL A 36 13.16 -2.28 -6.56
C VAL A 36 11.93 -1.47 -6.22
N PHE A 37 11.92 -0.88 -5.02
CA PHE A 37 10.95 0.13 -4.61
C PHE A 37 11.59 1.51 -4.73
N LEU A 38 11.11 2.30 -5.71
CA LEU A 38 11.56 3.67 -5.94
C LEU A 38 10.70 4.65 -5.12
N ARG A 39 11.33 5.66 -4.54
CA ARG A 39 10.63 6.76 -3.89
C ARG A 39 11.40 8.06 -4.00
N ALA A 40 10.71 9.19 -3.92
CA ALA A 40 11.32 10.50 -3.71
C ALA A 40 11.65 10.72 -2.21
N ALA A 41 12.57 11.64 -1.91
CA ALA A 41 12.78 12.10 -0.55
C ALA A 41 11.53 12.85 -0.04
N ARG A 42 11.21 12.67 1.24
CA ARG A 42 10.06 13.35 1.87
C ARG A 42 10.28 14.85 1.92
N ASP A 43 11.50 15.22 2.30
CA ASP A 43 11.93 16.58 2.52
C ASP A 43 13.42 16.76 2.17
N GLU A 44 13.87 18.00 2.22
CA GLU A 44 15.24 18.37 1.92
C GLU A 44 16.26 17.79 2.93
N THR A 45 15.85 17.58 4.17
CA THR A 45 16.70 16.99 5.21
C THR A 45 17.01 15.53 4.89
N GLU A 46 16.01 14.75 4.51
CA GLU A 46 16.21 13.37 4.06
C GLU A 46 17.05 13.34 2.78
N HIS A 47 16.76 14.24 1.83
CA HIS A 47 17.52 14.36 0.58
C HIS A 47 18.99 14.61 0.85
N ARG A 48 19.34 15.64 1.60
CA ARG A 48 20.73 15.96 1.97
C ARG A 48 21.41 14.79 2.70
N ARG A 49 20.74 14.20 3.68
CA ARG A 49 21.32 13.07 4.45
C ARG A 49 21.66 11.87 3.57
N CYS A 50 20.85 11.57 2.55
CA CYS A 50 21.07 10.43 1.68
C CYS A 50 22.05 10.70 0.56
N PHE A 51 22.14 11.95 0.06
CA PHE A 51 22.96 12.31 -1.10
C PHE A 51 24.21 13.15 -0.76
N ALA A 52 24.37 13.69 0.46
CA ALA A 52 25.52 14.52 0.87
C ALA A 52 26.89 13.81 0.72
N ARG A 53 26.89 12.48 0.63
CA ARG A 53 28.10 11.66 0.50
C ARG A 53 28.23 10.97 -0.85
N SER A 54 27.31 11.19 -1.77
CA SER A 54 27.42 10.71 -3.15
C SER A 54 28.36 11.62 -3.92
N ALA A 55 29.65 11.32 -3.89
CA ALA A 55 30.70 12.07 -4.59
C ALA A 55 30.54 12.10 -6.13
N GLY A 56 29.57 11.41 -6.68
CA GLY A 56 29.46 11.20 -8.12
C GLY A 56 28.04 11.28 -8.65
N GLY A 57 27.32 12.34 -8.53
CA GLY A 57 26.14 12.57 -9.37
C GLY A 57 25.09 11.45 -9.48
N GLU A 58 25.18 10.41 -8.65
CA GLU A 58 24.30 9.22 -8.72
C GLU A 58 22.82 9.60 -8.66
N PRO A 59 21.99 9.08 -9.58
CA PRO A 59 20.57 9.40 -9.68
C PRO A 59 19.75 8.82 -8.52
N THR A 60 20.31 7.81 -7.81
CA THR A 60 19.63 7.13 -6.70
C THR A 60 20.55 6.84 -5.53
N ALA A 61 20.02 6.94 -4.30
CA ALA A 61 20.67 6.41 -3.11
C ALA A 61 20.07 5.05 -2.72
N LEU A 62 20.95 4.13 -2.33
CA LEU A 62 20.55 2.79 -1.89
C LEU A 62 19.92 2.83 -0.51
N GLY A 63 18.78 2.17 -0.36
CA GLY A 63 18.06 2.03 0.89
C GLY A 63 18.07 0.60 1.43
N ARG A 64 17.04 0.28 2.21
CA ARG A 64 16.91 -1.03 2.86
C ARG A 64 16.75 -2.16 1.85
N ARG A 65 17.31 -3.30 2.19
CA ARG A 65 17.14 -4.55 1.46
C ARG A 65 16.13 -5.45 2.14
N PHE A 66 15.48 -6.27 1.34
CA PHE A 66 14.50 -7.25 1.76
C PHE A 66 14.82 -8.58 1.09
N GLY A 67 14.57 -9.67 1.79
CA GLY A 67 14.71 -11.03 1.26
C GLY A 67 13.53 -11.89 1.68
N LEU A 68 12.95 -12.63 0.74
CA LEU A 68 11.86 -13.56 0.98
C LEU A 68 11.93 -14.70 -0.05
N ALA A 69 11.98 -15.94 0.41
CA ALA A 69 11.95 -17.14 -0.45
C ALA A 69 12.92 -17.08 -1.65
N GLY A 70 14.16 -16.62 -1.43
CA GLY A 70 15.19 -16.51 -2.47
C GLY A 70 15.11 -15.27 -3.36
N VAL A 71 14.04 -14.50 -3.28
CA VAL A 71 13.89 -13.19 -3.95
C VAL A 71 14.52 -12.09 -3.11
N ARG A 72 15.13 -11.12 -3.77
CA ARG A 72 15.72 -9.93 -3.14
C ARG A 72 15.08 -8.66 -3.65
N GLY A 73 14.67 -7.80 -2.73
CA GLY A 73 14.20 -6.46 -3.00
C GLY A 73 15.08 -5.38 -2.37
N GLN A 74 15.01 -4.17 -2.91
CA GLN A 74 15.72 -3.01 -2.38
C GLN A 74 14.91 -1.74 -2.55
N THR A 75 14.88 -0.89 -1.51
CA THR A 75 14.41 0.48 -1.69
C THR A 75 15.52 1.33 -2.31
N ARG A 76 15.15 2.21 -3.23
CA ARG A 76 16.05 3.23 -3.79
C ARG A 76 15.38 4.60 -3.71
N LEU A 77 16.12 5.57 -3.21
CA LEU A 77 15.68 6.96 -3.14
C LEU A 77 16.14 7.67 -4.40
N LEU A 78 15.20 8.27 -5.13
CA LEU A 78 15.51 9.13 -6.27
C LEU A 78 16.08 10.48 -5.76
N LYS A 79 17.00 11.08 -6.52
CA LYS A 79 17.56 12.42 -6.22
C LYS A 79 16.55 13.52 -6.51
N LEU A 80 15.40 13.43 -5.81
CA LEU A 80 14.21 14.27 -5.92
C LEU A 80 13.54 14.39 -4.57
N THR A 81 12.92 15.53 -4.32
CA THR A 81 12.06 15.74 -3.14
C THR A 81 10.57 15.72 -3.51
N ALA A 82 9.70 15.50 -2.53
CA ALA A 82 8.26 15.60 -2.71
C ALA A 82 7.83 17.02 -3.12
N ALA A 83 8.52 18.06 -2.63
CA ALA A 83 8.28 19.45 -3.01
C ALA A 83 8.59 19.72 -4.49
N GLU A 84 9.69 19.17 -5.02
CA GLU A 84 10.01 19.26 -6.44
C GLU A 84 8.92 18.63 -7.32
N LEU A 85 8.35 17.49 -6.92
CA LEU A 85 7.26 16.83 -7.65
C LEU A 85 5.97 17.67 -7.71
N ALA A 86 5.78 18.63 -6.81
CA ALA A 86 4.64 19.53 -6.83
C ALA A 86 4.76 20.58 -7.97
N THR A 87 5.98 20.93 -8.42
CA THR A 87 6.21 21.93 -9.45
C THR A 87 6.20 21.36 -10.87
N ARG A 88 5.90 22.19 -11.89
CA ARG A 88 5.90 21.76 -13.31
C ARG A 88 7.33 21.42 -13.79
N SER A 89 8.32 22.24 -13.43
CA SER A 89 9.73 22.03 -13.77
C SER A 89 10.29 20.78 -13.10
N GLY A 90 10.01 20.62 -11.81
CA GLY A 90 10.41 19.43 -11.05
C GLY A 90 9.80 18.14 -11.60
N ARG A 91 8.53 18.14 -12.02
CA ARG A 91 7.92 16.97 -12.68
C ARG A 91 8.61 16.63 -14.01
N ARG A 92 9.02 17.62 -14.82
CA ARG A 92 9.77 17.36 -16.06
C ARG A 92 11.14 16.74 -15.78
N ARG A 93 11.85 17.27 -14.75
CA ARG A 93 13.14 16.72 -14.29
C ARG A 93 12.94 15.30 -13.74
N ALA A 94 11.94 15.11 -12.90
CA ALA A 94 11.60 13.81 -12.31
C ALA A 94 11.31 12.75 -13.37
N ARG A 95 10.57 13.11 -14.42
CA ARG A 95 10.27 12.19 -15.53
C ARG A 95 11.53 11.71 -16.24
N ARG A 96 12.46 12.62 -16.58
CA ARG A 96 13.74 12.26 -17.22
C ARG A 96 14.56 11.36 -16.30
N LEU A 97 14.79 11.80 -15.06
CA LEU A 97 15.53 11.02 -14.07
C LEU A 97 14.96 9.62 -13.87
N LEU A 98 13.62 9.50 -13.83
CA LEU A 98 12.97 8.20 -13.64
C LEU A 98 13.17 7.29 -14.85
N LEU A 99 13.11 7.82 -16.08
CA LEU A 99 13.40 7.04 -17.30
C LEU A 99 14.84 6.49 -17.29
N ASP A 100 15.83 7.34 -16.98
CA ASP A 100 17.23 6.94 -16.89
C ASP A 100 17.44 5.84 -15.84
N VAL A 101 16.81 6.01 -14.66
CA VAL A 101 16.88 5.02 -13.58
C VAL A 101 16.23 3.69 -13.98
N LEU A 102 15.07 3.74 -14.62
CA LEU A 102 14.37 2.52 -15.05
C LEU A 102 15.17 1.76 -16.13
N GLN A 103 15.78 2.48 -17.07
CA GLN A 103 16.67 1.88 -18.07
C GLN A 103 17.86 1.20 -17.41
N ALA A 104 18.52 1.86 -16.45
CA ALA A 104 19.62 1.27 -15.70
C ALA A 104 19.19 0.04 -14.89
N LEU A 105 17.99 0.06 -14.28
CA LEU A 105 17.44 -1.09 -13.55
C LEU A 105 17.17 -2.28 -14.48
N GLN A 106 16.61 -2.03 -15.65
CA GLN A 106 16.38 -3.07 -16.65
C GLN A 106 17.69 -3.71 -17.12
N GLN A 107 18.72 -2.89 -17.39
CA GLN A 107 20.06 -3.36 -17.74
C GLN A 107 20.72 -4.17 -16.61
N GLN A 108 20.42 -3.86 -15.34
CA GLN A 108 20.85 -4.62 -14.16
C GLN A 108 20.08 -5.94 -13.97
N GLY A 109 19.12 -6.25 -14.83
CA GLY A 109 18.29 -7.44 -14.75
C GLY A 109 17.17 -7.38 -13.70
N VAL A 110 16.88 -6.21 -13.14
CA VAL A 110 15.71 -6.02 -12.28
C VAL A 110 14.45 -6.31 -13.08
N ARG A 111 13.48 -7.00 -12.48
CA ARG A 111 12.25 -7.43 -13.17
C ARG A 111 11.00 -6.75 -12.66
N VAL A 112 10.99 -6.33 -11.39
CA VAL A 112 9.83 -5.69 -10.76
C VAL A 112 10.21 -4.33 -10.18
N VAL A 113 9.42 -3.31 -10.48
CA VAL A 113 9.60 -1.96 -9.93
C VAL A 113 8.32 -1.48 -9.28
N ALA A 114 8.40 -1.22 -7.97
CA ALA A 114 7.31 -0.60 -7.23
C ALA A 114 7.46 0.93 -7.28
N LEU A 115 6.40 1.60 -7.74
CA LEU A 115 6.32 3.05 -7.89
C LEU A 115 5.18 3.61 -7.05
N PRO A 116 5.43 4.51 -6.09
CA PRO A 116 4.35 5.23 -5.40
C PRO A 116 3.61 6.16 -6.37
N GLU A 117 2.36 6.45 -6.04
CA GLU A 117 1.44 7.20 -6.90
C GLU A 117 2.01 8.52 -7.47
N PRO A 118 2.76 9.36 -6.70
CA PRO A 118 3.33 10.59 -7.25
C PRO A 118 4.29 10.38 -8.42
N LEU A 119 5.06 9.29 -8.39
CA LEU A 119 5.98 8.93 -9.50
C LEU A 119 5.23 8.31 -10.67
N GLN A 120 4.22 7.49 -10.38
CA GLN A 120 3.35 6.92 -11.40
C GLN A 120 2.65 7.98 -12.24
N ARG A 121 2.12 9.03 -11.60
CA ARG A 121 1.40 10.14 -12.24
C ARG A 121 2.25 10.93 -13.26
N LEU A 122 3.58 10.83 -13.22
CA LEU A 122 4.46 11.44 -14.22
C LEU A 122 4.25 10.86 -15.62
N PHE A 123 3.64 9.66 -15.73
CA PHE A 123 3.39 8.96 -16.99
C PHE A 123 1.89 8.74 -17.27
N GLY A 124 1.06 9.65 -16.76
CA GLY A 124 -0.39 9.59 -16.89
C GLY A 124 -1.07 8.89 -15.74
N ARG A 125 -2.40 8.93 -15.71
CA ARG A 125 -3.20 8.42 -14.58
C ARG A 125 -2.95 6.94 -14.27
N GLU A 126 -2.70 6.14 -15.29
CA GLU A 126 -2.60 4.69 -15.21
C GLU A 126 -1.16 4.16 -15.39
N GLY A 127 -0.20 5.05 -15.61
CA GLY A 127 1.18 4.65 -15.88
C GLY A 127 1.38 3.78 -17.12
N ARG A 128 0.37 3.74 -18.05
CA ARG A 128 0.43 2.91 -19.25
C ARG A 128 1.64 3.21 -20.14
N GLY A 129 2.08 4.46 -20.17
CA GLY A 129 3.28 4.85 -20.88
C GLY A 129 4.56 4.18 -20.37
N LEU A 130 4.64 3.78 -19.09
CA LEU A 130 5.79 3.09 -18.54
C LEU A 130 5.94 1.67 -19.09
N SER A 131 4.85 0.91 -19.11
CA SER A 131 4.88 -0.48 -19.60
C SER A 131 5.20 -0.55 -21.09
N ALA A 132 4.78 0.46 -21.86
CA ALA A 132 5.13 0.55 -23.28
C ALA A 132 6.62 0.85 -23.49
N HIS A 133 7.24 1.69 -22.64
CA HIS A 133 8.67 2.02 -22.72
C HIS A 133 9.58 0.91 -22.19
N PHE A 134 9.10 0.14 -21.21
CA PHE A 134 9.89 -0.89 -20.52
C PHE A 134 9.13 -2.22 -20.47
N PRO A 135 8.97 -2.92 -21.60
CA PRO A 135 8.21 -4.18 -21.66
C PRO A 135 8.83 -5.31 -20.82
N GLY A 136 10.12 -5.22 -20.49
CA GLY A 136 10.82 -6.17 -19.63
C GLY A 136 10.63 -5.92 -18.11
N LEU A 137 9.98 -4.80 -17.72
CA LEU A 137 9.73 -4.48 -16.32
C LEU A 137 8.26 -4.66 -15.98
N VAL A 138 7.99 -5.30 -14.85
CA VAL A 138 6.66 -5.34 -14.23
C VAL A 138 6.56 -4.22 -13.21
N PHE A 139 5.54 -3.38 -13.36
CA PHE A 139 5.30 -2.25 -12.45
C PHE A 139 4.19 -2.57 -11.47
N THR A 140 4.38 -2.16 -10.21
CA THR A 140 3.35 -2.18 -9.17
C THR A 140 3.36 -0.89 -8.36
N ASN A 141 2.25 -0.60 -7.69
CA ASN A 141 2.14 0.48 -6.70
C ASN A 141 1.64 -0.05 -5.34
N GLY A 142 1.49 -1.37 -5.21
CA GLY A 142 1.01 -2.02 -4.00
C GLY A 142 -0.50 -1.95 -3.79
N LEU A 143 -1.27 -1.47 -4.76
CA LEU A 143 -2.72 -1.33 -4.59
C LEU A 143 -3.43 -2.67 -4.48
N ASN A 144 -3.03 -3.68 -5.28
CA ASN A 144 -3.65 -5.01 -5.21
C ASN A 144 -3.40 -5.68 -3.86
N ALA A 145 -2.16 -5.60 -3.35
CA ALA A 145 -1.83 -6.09 -2.02
C ALA A 145 -2.62 -5.35 -0.93
N ARG A 146 -2.75 -4.03 -1.06
CA ARG A 146 -3.48 -3.22 -0.08
C ARG A 146 -4.97 -3.57 -0.04
N VAL A 147 -5.61 -3.80 -1.19
CA VAL A 147 -6.99 -4.29 -1.27
C VAL A 147 -7.11 -5.66 -0.60
N CYS A 148 -6.18 -6.58 -0.88
CA CYS A 148 -6.17 -7.91 -0.25
C CYS A 148 -6.02 -7.81 1.27
N LEU A 149 -5.05 -7.03 1.75
CA LEU A 149 -4.78 -6.87 3.18
C LEU A 149 -5.94 -6.18 3.92
N LEU A 150 -6.59 -5.18 3.32
CA LEU A 150 -7.79 -4.57 3.89
C LEU A 150 -8.95 -5.56 4.00
N GLY A 151 -9.16 -6.39 2.98
CA GLY A 151 -10.17 -7.44 3.02
C GLY A 151 -9.89 -8.49 4.10
N GLN A 152 -8.64 -8.96 4.20
CA GLN A 152 -8.22 -9.90 5.25
C GLN A 152 -8.36 -9.28 6.65
N GLU A 153 -7.98 -8.01 6.81
CA GLU A 153 -8.09 -7.30 8.07
C GLU A 153 -9.55 -7.11 8.50
N LEU A 154 -10.42 -6.78 7.55
CA LEU A 154 -11.86 -6.74 7.80
C LEU A 154 -12.37 -8.10 8.28
N THR A 155 -12.00 -9.19 7.61
CA THR A 155 -12.38 -10.56 8.03
C THR A 155 -11.90 -10.85 9.45
N ARG A 156 -10.62 -10.53 9.76
CA ARG A 156 -10.07 -10.71 11.12
C ARG A 156 -10.83 -9.86 12.16
N LEU A 157 -11.15 -8.61 11.82
CA LEU A 157 -11.91 -7.70 12.67
C LEU A 157 -13.29 -8.28 12.98
N LEU A 158 -14.03 -8.72 11.95
CA LEU A 158 -15.38 -9.25 12.10
C LEU A 158 -15.41 -10.55 12.92
N GLN A 159 -14.48 -11.47 12.65
CA GLN A 159 -14.35 -12.72 13.40
C GLN A 159 -14.02 -12.49 14.88
N THR A 160 -13.11 -11.56 15.16
CA THR A 160 -12.64 -11.29 16.54
C THR A 160 -13.64 -10.46 17.32
N SER A 161 -14.30 -9.48 16.68
CA SER A 161 -15.29 -8.63 17.33
C SER A 161 -16.65 -9.32 17.54
N GLY A 162 -16.95 -10.39 16.79
CA GLY A 162 -18.25 -11.07 16.80
C GLY A 162 -19.33 -10.30 16.02
N LEU A 163 -18.97 -9.28 15.25
CA LEU A 163 -19.91 -8.46 14.49
C LEU A 163 -20.43 -9.24 13.28
N ARG A 164 -21.77 -9.41 13.19
CA ARG A 164 -22.43 -10.11 12.08
C ARG A 164 -23.21 -9.09 11.23
N GLY A 165 -23.20 -9.28 9.89
CA GLY A 165 -23.92 -8.42 8.94
C GLY A 165 -23.59 -6.91 9.08
N PRO A 166 -22.31 -6.49 9.18
CA PRO A 166 -21.99 -5.09 9.45
C PRO A 166 -22.33 -4.20 8.26
N ARG A 167 -22.73 -2.96 8.54
CA ARG A 167 -22.83 -1.92 7.54
C ARG A 167 -21.44 -1.32 7.33
N LEU A 168 -20.89 -1.52 6.14
CA LEU A 168 -19.56 -1.08 5.77
C LEU A 168 -19.62 0.24 5.01
N LEU A 169 -18.80 1.20 5.40
CA LEU A 169 -18.60 2.44 4.66
C LEU A 169 -17.18 2.50 4.11
N VAL A 170 -17.04 2.62 2.78
CA VAL A 170 -15.75 2.86 2.12
C VAL A 170 -15.59 4.36 1.88
N LEU A 171 -14.69 5.00 2.64
CA LEU A 171 -14.31 6.39 2.45
C LEU A 171 -13.14 6.52 1.46
N GLY A 172 -13.28 7.40 0.48
CA GLY A 172 -12.29 7.60 -0.57
C GLY A 172 -12.56 6.79 -1.83
N ALA A 173 -13.83 6.46 -2.12
CA ALA A 173 -14.26 5.74 -3.32
C ALA A 173 -14.01 6.49 -4.65
N CYS A 174 -13.53 7.73 -4.60
CA CYS A 174 -12.97 8.41 -5.77
C CYS A 174 -11.50 8.07 -6.04
N GLN A 175 -10.86 7.29 -5.18
CA GLN A 175 -9.50 6.80 -5.33
C GLN A 175 -9.49 5.34 -5.82
N PRO A 176 -8.47 4.89 -6.56
CA PRO A 176 -8.41 3.52 -7.07
C PRO A 176 -8.49 2.44 -5.97
N LEU A 177 -7.91 2.69 -4.79
CA LEU A 177 -7.97 1.78 -3.65
C LEU A 177 -9.42 1.59 -3.17
N GLY A 178 -10.15 2.71 -2.97
CA GLY A 178 -11.52 2.67 -2.48
C GLY A 178 -12.48 2.03 -3.48
N GLN A 179 -12.32 2.30 -4.78
CA GLN A 179 -13.10 1.67 -5.84
C GLN A 179 -12.91 0.15 -5.84
N ALA A 180 -11.67 -0.30 -5.94
CA ALA A 180 -11.36 -1.72 -6.00
C ALA A 180 -11.75 -2.49 -4.72
N LEU A 181 -11.64 -1.84 -3.55
CA LEU A 181 -12.08 -2.45 -2.29
C LEU A 181 -13.60 -2.56 -2.22
N ALA A 182 -14.33 -1.50 -2.58
CA ALA A 182 -15.80 -1.51 -2.55
C ALA A 182 -16.38 -2.55 -3.51
N GLU A 183 -15.87 -2.62 -4.74
CA GLU A 183 -16.26 -3.64 -5.72
C GLU A 183 -15.99 -5.06 -5.21
N ARG A 184 -14.83 -5.29 -4.61
CA ARG A 184 -14.47 -6.59 -4.04
C ARG A 184 -15.40 -6.99 -2.88
N LEU A 185 -15.67 -6.08 -1.95
CA LEU A 185 -16.52 -6.35 -0.79
C LEU A 185 -17.97 -6.61 -1.21
N GLN A 186 -18.47 -5.85 -2.18
CA GLN A 186 -19.80 -6.09 -2.77
C GLN A 186 -19.87 -7.46 -3.44
N ALA A 187 -18.86 -7.84 -4.22
CA ALA A 187 -18.78 -9.15 -4.85
C ALA A 187 -18.70 -10.30 -3.81
N GLN A 188 -18.24 -10.03 -2.59
CA GLN A 188 -18.24 -10.94 -1.46
C GLN A 188 -19.57 -10.97 -0.68
N GLY A 189 -20.58 -10.22 -1.10
CA GLY A 189 -21.89 -10.18 -0.47
C GLY A 189 -22.00 -9.28 0.77
N HIS A 190 -21.01 -8.41 1.02
CA HIS A 190 -21.11 -7.46 2.11
C HIS A 190 -22.05 -6.28 1.79
N ALA A 191 -22.76 -5.79 2.80
CA ALA A 191 -23.56 -4.56 2.72
C ALA A 191 -22.61 -3.34 2.72
N VAL A 192 -22.24 -2.86 1.54
CA VAL A 192 -21.26 -1.78 1.33
C VAL A 192 -21.94 -0.52 0.86
N LEU A 193 -21.59 0.61 1.46
CA LEU A 193 -21.87 1.95 0.97
C LEU A 193 -20.54 2.66 0.69
N ALA A 194 -20.46 3.40 -0.42
CA ALA A 194 -19.23 4.09 -0.78
C ALA A 194 -19.44 5.61 -0.79
N TRP A 195 -18.42 6.34 -0.33
CA TRP A 195 -18.39 7.80 -0.35
C TRP A 195 -17.01 8.31 -0.79
N GLY A 196 -17.01 9.49 -1.43
CA GLY A 196 -15.77 10.19 -1.80
C GLY A 196 -16.05 11.61 -2.28
N PRO A 197 -15.07 12.53 -2.16
CA PRO A 197 -15.19 13.88 -2.67
C PRO A 197 -15.26 13.86 -4.20
N GLY A 198 -16.17 14.62 -4.80
CA GLY A 198 -16.37 14.68 -6.24
C GLY A 198 -17.58 13.88 -6.72
N ARG A 199 -18.77 14.42 -6.41
CA ARG A 199 -20.09 13.82 -6.69
C ARG A 199 -20.21 13.23 -8.11
N ALA A 200 -19.86 13.98 -9.15
CA ALA A 200 -20.00 13.52 -10.52
C ALA A 200 -19.14 12.27 -10.82
N ARG A 201 -17.90 12.24 -10.32
CA ARG A 201 -16.98 11.10 -10.50
C ARG A 201 -17.45 9.87 -9.72
N LEU A 202 -17.98 10.09 -8.51
CA LEU A 202 -18.52 9.02 -7.67
C LEU A 202 -19.74 8.38 -8.34
N LEU A 203 -20.69 9.17 -8.81
CA LEU A 203 -21.89 8.68 -9.49
C LEU A 203 -21.56 7.97 -10.81
N ALA A 204 -20.67 8.53 -11.63
CA ALA A 204 -20.23 7.88 -12.88
C ALA A 204 -19.52 6.54 -12.63
N TRP A 205 -18.80 6.39 -11.53
CA TRP A 205 -18.23 5.12 -11.14
C TRP A 205 -19.31 4.16 -10.63
N ALA A 206 -20.22 4.61 -9.78
CA ALA A 206 -21.32 3.80 -9.27
C ALA A 206 -22.19 3.19 -10.37
N GLN A 207 -22.50 3.97 -11.40
CA GLN A 207 -23.25 3.49 -12.58
C GLN A 207 -22.55 2.34 -13.32
N ARG A 208 -21.21 2.35 -13.35
CA ARG A 208 -20.44 1.28 -14.02
C ARG A 208 -20.21 0.05 -13.14
N SER A 209 -20.04 0.25 -11.85
CA SER A 209 -19.67 -0.82 -10.91
C SER A 209 -20.87 -1.47 -10.23
N GLY A 210 -22.02 -0.79 -10.20
CA GLY A 210 -23.19 -1.20 -9.42
C GLY A 210 -23.04 -1.04 -7.90
N VAL A 211 -21.94 -0.46 -7.42
CA VAL A 211 -21.71 -0.24 -5.99
C VAL A 211 -22.61 0.87 -5.47
N PRO A 212 -23.38 0.67 -4.38
CA PRO A 212 -24.18 1.72 -3.76
C PRO A 212 -23.31 2.88 -3.26
N VAL A 213 -23.73 4.12 -3.56
CA VAL A 213 -23.01 5.32 -3.14
C VAL A 213 -23.92 6.32 -2.45
N GLN A 214 -23.38 7.05 -1.49
CA GLN A 214 -24.04 8.22 -0.90
C GLN A 214 -23.20 9.47 -1.20
N PRO A 215 -23.65 10.31 -2.15
CA PRO A 215 -22.87 11.50 -2.54
C PRO A 215 -22.90 12.63 -1.50
N VAL A 216 -23.87 12.62 -0.59
CA VAL A 216 -24.04 13.61 0.48
C VAL A 216 -23.65 12.97 1.80
N PHE A 217 -22.53 13.42 2.40
CA PHE A 217 -21.97 12.78 3.60
C PHE A 217 -22.94 12.78 4.78
N GLU A 218 -23.66 13.86 4.97
CA GLU A 218 -24.63 14.07 6.06
C GLU A 218 -25.84 13.12 6.00
N ARG A 219 -26.06 12.48 4.86
CA ARG A 219 -27.11 11.48 4.65
C ARG A 219 -26.63 10.03 4.83
N ILE A 220 -25.37 9.85 5.23
CA ILE A 220 -24.87 8.53 5.60
C ILE A 220 -25.54 8.15 6.92
N GLY A 221 -26.32 7.08 6.88
CA GLY A 221 -26.93 6.50 8.08
C GLY A 221 -25.93 5.88 9.04
N PRO A 222 -26.38 5.18 10.08
CA PRO A 222 -25.49 4.49 11.02
C PRO A 222 -24.59 3.50 10.31
N VAL A 223 -23.30 3.44 10.68
CA VAL A 223 -22.28 2.53 10.14
C VAL A 223 -21.56 1.80 11.25
N ASP A 224 -21.12 0.57 10.99
CA ASP A 224 -20.42 -0.25 11.98
C ASP A 224 -18.90 -0.24 11.73
N VAL A 225 -18.49 -0.31 10.47
CA VAL A 225 -17.08 -0.31 10.07
C VAL A 225 -16.83 0.69 8.94
N VAL A 226 -15.79 1.50 9.09
CA VAL A 226 -15.31 2.42 8.06
C VAL A 226 -13.98 1.97 7.53
N LEU A 227 -13.89 1.81 6.22
CA LEU A 227 -12.69 1.47 5.47
C LEU A 227 -12.15 2.75 4.84
N VAL A 228 -11.07 3.29 5.40
CA VAL A 228 -10.50 4.58 4.97
C VAL A 228 -9.47 4.32 3.86
N CYS A 229 -9.79 4.74 2.64
CA CYS A 229 -9.00 4.51 1.44
C CYS A 229 -8.38 5.80 0.85
N GLY A 230 -8.57 6.92 1.52
CA GLY A 230 -8.06 8.23 1.12
C GLY A 230 -8.13 9.22 2.28
N PRO A 231 -7.78 10.50 2.05
CA PRO A 231 -7.93 11.52 3.06
C PRO A 231 -9.37 11.56 3.59
N ALA A 232 -9.53 11.36 4.89
CA ALA A 232 -10.83 11.43 5.55
C ALA A 232 -10.95 12.78 6.26
N PRO A 233 -11.98 13.58 5.96
CA PRO A 233 -12.19 14.85 6.65
C PRO A 233 -12.49 14.58 8.13
N VAL A 234 -11.64 15.10 9.00
CA VAL A 234 -11.68 14.89 10.46
C VAL A 234 -13.05 15.18 11.04
N GLY A 235 -13.63 16.33 10.69
CA GLY A 235 -14.94 16.74 11.16
C GLY A 235 -16.10 15.86 10.69
N GLN A 236 -15.88 15.05 9.63
CA GLN A 236 -16.89 14.13 9.11
C GLN A 236 -16.87 12.80 9.86
N LEU A 237 -15.70 12.23 10.17
CA LEU A 237 -15.60 10.96 10.90
C LEU A 237 -16.29 11.03 12.27
N VAL A 238 -16.18 12.16 12.96
CA VAL A 238 -16.82 12.39 14.27
C VAL A 238 -18.33 12.47 14.18
N ARG A 239 -18.88 12.82 13.01
CA ARG A 239 -20.34 12.91 12.77
C ARG A 239 -20.97 11.57 12.42
N LEU A 240 -20.18 10.57 12.01
CA LEU A 240 -20.70 9.23 11.75
C LEU A 240 -21.25 8.64 13.04
N GLN A 241 -22.42 8.04 12.94
CA GLN A 241 -23.08 7.39 14.06
C GLN A 241 -22.79 5.89 14.00
N PRO A 242 -22.08 5.33 14.99
CA PRO A 242 -22.00 3.88 15.14
C PRO A 242 -23.35 3.29 15.57
N GLY A 243 -23.49 1.99 15.46
CA GLY A 243 -24.62 1.30 16.07
C GLY A 243 -24.69 1.55 17.58
N PRO A 244 -25.88 1.43 18.21
CA PRO A 244 -26.08 1.76 19.61
C PRO A 244 -25.10 1.04 20.56
N GLY A 245 -24.49 1.80 21.47
CA GLY A 245 -23.58 1.26 22.50
C GLY A 245 -22.24 0.71 21.98
N ARG A 246 -21.83 1.05 20.77
CA ARG A 246 -20.60 0.53 20.15
C ARG A 246 -19.68 1.64 19.67
N PRO A 247 -18.36 1.42 19.67
CA PRO A 247 -17.43 2.32 18.99
C PRO A 247 -17.57 2.14 17.46
N LEU A 248 -17.31 3.20 16.72
CA LEU A 248 -17.11 3.13 15.28
C LEU A 248 -15.76 2.49 14.98
N LEU A 249 -15.73 1.42 14.19
CA LEU A 249 -14.49 0.69 13.85
C LEU A 249 -13.88 1.27 12.58
N LEU A 250 -12.61 1.71 12.65
CA LEU A 250 -11.90 2.32 11.53
C LEU A 250 -10.72 1.45 11.09
N LEU A 251 -10.72 0.97 9.86
CA LEU A 251 -9.57 0.35 9.18
C LEU A 251 -8.97 1.35 8.19
N ASP A 252 -7.82 1.94 8.53
CA ASP A 252 -7.17 2.96 7.72
C ASP A 252 -6.07 2.37 6.85
N GLY A 253 -6.39 2.17 5.57
CA GLY A 253 -5.48 1.71 4.52
C GLY A 253 -4.94 2.84 3.63
N ALA A 254 -5.27 4.10 3.90
CA ALA A 254 -4.81 5.23 3.10
C ALA A 254 -3.31 5.48 3.25
N GLU A 255 -2.66 6.00 2.21
CA GLU A 255 -1.26 6.40 2.22
C GLU A 255 -1.10 7.76 1.52
N PRO A 256 -0.73 8.82 2.27
CA PRO A 256 -0.51 8.84 3.73
C PRO A 256 -1.75 8.47 4.53
N ALA A 257 -1.59 8.32 5.87
CA ALA A 257 -2.71 8.01 6.77
C ALA A 257 -3.91 8.92 6.52
N GLY A 258 -5.09 8.32 6.36
CA GLY A 258 -6.32 9.06 6.12
C GLY A 258 -6.89 9.72 7.38
N VAL A 259 -6.57 9.15 8.56
CA VAL A 259 -7.03 9.65 9.87
C VAL A 259 -5.85 10.18 10.65
N ALA A 260 -5.89 11.43 11.06
CA ALA A 260 -4.85 12.05 11.88
C ALA A 260 -4.86 11.53 13.34
N ALA A 261 -3.69 11.45 13.98
CA ALA A 261 -3.59 10.99 15.36
C ALA A 261 -4.36 11.88 16.35
N ASP A 262 -4.41 13.18 16.07
CA ASP A 262 -5.14 14.17 16.89
C ASP A 262 -6.65 13.95 16.83
N THR A 263 -7.18 13.56 15.67
CA THR A 263 -8.58 13.18 15.50
C THR A 263 -8.97 12.04 16.43
N LEU A 264 -8.10 11.02 16.49
CA LEU A 264 -8.36 9.86 17.35
C LEU A 264 -8.32 10.21 18.82
N ARG A 265 -7.44 11.14 19.21
CA ARG A 265 -7.38 11.64 20.58
C ARG A 265 -8.63 12.42 20.97
N ALA A 266 -9.11 13.27 20.08
CA ALA A 266 -10.33 14.05 20.30
C ALA A 266 -11.61 13.19 20.36
N ALA A 267 -11.60 12.02 19.70
CA ALA A 267 -12.72 11.09 19.65
C ALA A 267 -12.51 9.85 20.56
N ALA A 268 -11.70 10.00 21.63
CA ALA A 268 -11.38 8.90 22.55
C ALA A 268 -12.64 8.19 23.06
N GLY A 269 -12.64 6.86 23.00
CA GLY A 269 -13.74 5.99 23.39
C GLY A 269 -14.88 5.83 22.36
N ARG A 270 -15.01 6.74 21.39
CA ARG A 270 -16.01 6.63 20.32
C ARG A 270 -15.50 5.93 19.07
N LEU A 271 -14.20 6.01 18.80
CA LEU A 271 -13.55 5.45 17.64
C LEU A 271 -12.51 4.40 18.07
N TRP A 272 -12.57 3.22 17.47
CA TRP A 272 -11.47 2.28 17.44
C TRP A 272 -10.79 2.37 16.08
N HIS A 273 -9.47 2.42 16.07
CA HIS A 273 -8.71 2.66 14.83
C HIS A 273 -7.55 1.69 14.71
N GLN A 274 -7.37 1.19 13.50
CA GLN A 274 -6.22 0.38 13.11
C GLN A 274 -5.66 0.82 11.76
N ARG A 275 -4.34 0.95 11.69
CA ARG A 275 -3.60 1.13 10.43
C ARG A 275 -3.46 -0.21 9.73
N VAL A 276 -3.78 -0.22 8.44
CA VAL A 276 -3.68 -1.39 7.55
C VAL A 276 -2.72 -1.09 6.39
N GLY A 277 -2.34 -2.12 5.64
CA GLY A 277 -1.45 -1.99 4.47
C GLY A 277 0.00 -2.34 4.80
N GLN A 278 0.20 -3.11 5.85
CA GLN A 278 1.46 -3.76 6.19
C GLN A 278 1.27 -5.28 6.25
N CYS A 279 2.33 -6.01 6.00
CA CYS A 279 2.36 -7.46 6.16
C CYS A 279 3.70 -7.92 6.75
N GLN A 280 3.70 -9.14 7.26
CA GLN A 280 4.86 -9.82 7.81
C GLN A 280 4.92 -11.26 7.30
N ALA A 281 6.10 -11.86 7.35
CA ALA A 281 6.27 -13.31 7.17
C ALA A 281 7.46 -13.78 8.01
N PRO A 282 7.42 -15.01 8.55
CA PRO A 282 8.56 -15.56 9.30
C PRO A 282 9.87 -15.57 8.51
N GLY A 283 9.78 -15.85 7.20
CA GLY A 283 10.92 -15.86 6.28
C GLY A 283 11.31 -14.48 5.72
N LEU A 284 10.54 -13.44 6.00
CA LEU A 284 10.82 -12.08 5.53
C LEU A 284 11.99 -11.49 6.33
N ARG A 285 13.07 -11.20 5.62
CA ARG A 285 14.30 -10.64 6.19
C ARG A 285 14.46 -9.20 5.74
N GLN A 286 14.88 -8.33 6.66
CA GLN A 286 15.15 -6.93 6.38
C GLN A 286 16.52 -6.55 6.91
N GLY A 287 17.36 -5.92 6.10
CA GLY A 287 18.68 -5.44 6.48
C GLY A 287 19.81 -6.17 5.77
N LEU A 288 20.94 -6.37 6.48
CA LEU A 288 22.13 -7.04 5.97
C LEU A 288 22.03 -8.55 6.12
N ALA A 289 22.74 -9.30 5.27
CA ALA A 289 22.67 -10.75 5.19
C ALA A 289 22.93 -11.47 6.54
N TRP A 290 23.80 -10.94 7.40
CA TRP A 290 24.13 -11.49 8.72
C TRP A 290 23.44 -10.81 9.89
N ALA A 291 22.87 -9.60 9.69
CA ALA A 291 22.10 -8.85 10.69
C ALA A 291 20.62 -8.74 10.29
N TRP A 292 20.12 -9.66 9.53
CA TRP A 292 18.74 -9.66 9.06
C TRP A 292 17.80 -9.96 10.25
N ARG A 293 16.86 -9.07 10.45
CA ARG A 293 15.77 -9.31 11.38
C ARG A 293 14.74 -10.20 10.67
N SER A 294 14.49 -11.38 11.21
CA SER A 294 13.35 -12.23 10.83
C SER A 294 12.04 -11.60 11.33
N GLY A 295 10.94 -11.87 10.64
CA GLY A 295 9.62 -11.34 11.00
C GLY A 295 9.48 -9.84 10.78
N ALA A 296 10.20 -9.27 9.83
CA ALA A 296 10.09 -7.86 9.49
C ALA A 296 8.67 -7.53 8.99
N VAL A 297 8.15 -6.39 9.45
CA VAL A 297 6.90 -5.82 8.92
C VAL A 297 7.26 -4.87 7.78
N VAL A 298 6.62 -5.05 6.63
CA VAL A 298 6.86 -4.25 5.42
C VAL A 298 5.56 -3.68 4.86
N PRO A 299 5.61 -2.52 4.18
CA PRO A 299 4.47 -1.99 3.44
C PRO A 299 3.99 -2.93 2.34
N ALA A 300 2.68 -2.89 2.04
CA ALA A 300 2.03 -3.67 0.99
C ALA A 300 2.75 -3.58 -0.37
N ALA A 301 3.23 -2.39 -0.74
CA ALA A 301 3.92 -2.19 -2.01
C ALA A 301 5.24 -2.98 -2.12
N ILE A 302 5.97 -3.12 -1.01
CA ILE A 302 7.19 -3.92 -0.96
C ILE A 302 6.85 -5.41 -1.02
N ALA A 303 5.83 -5.84 -0.28
CA ALA A 303 5.37 -7.21 -0.28
C ALA A 303 4.84 -7.64 -1.66
N GLU A 304 4.05 -6.79 -2.31
CA GLU A 304 3.55 -7.05 -3.67
C GLU A 304 4.71 -7.19 -4.66
N ALA A 305 5.71 -6.29 -4.59
CA ALA A 305 6.87 -6.37 -5.46
C ALA A 305 7.68 -7.67 -5.26
N LEU A 306 7.87 -8.11 -4.01
CA LEU A 306 8.53 -9.38 -3.72
C LEU A 306 7.72 -10.58 -4.21
N ALA A 307 6.39 -10.55 -4.02
CA ALA A 307 5.48 -11.60 -4.47
C ALA A 307 5.49 -11.71 -6.01
N LEU A 308 5.40 -10.59 -6.71
CA LEU A 308 5.49 -10.55 -8.18
C LEU A 308 6.84 -11.04 -8.69
N ALA A 309 7.94 -10.65 -8.04
CA ALA A 309 9.28 -11.13 -8.40
C ALA A 309 9.41 -12.64 -8.19
N GLN A 310 8.79 -13.20 -7.16
CA GLN A 310 8.75 -14.65 -6.93
C GLN A 310 7.90 -15.37 -8.00
N LEU A 311 6.76 -14.82 -8.37
CA LEU A 311 5.95 -15.38 -9.46
C LEU A 311 6.71 -15.39 -10.78
N LEU A 312 7.41 -14.29 -11.11
CA LEU A 312 8.26 -14.21 -12.31
C LEU A 312 9.44 -15.18 -12.28
N ALA A 313 10.00 -15.48 -11.11
CA ALA A 313 11.08 -16.43 -10.98
C ALA A 313 10.62 -17.87 -11.27
N ARG A 314 9.36 -18.19 -10.94
CA ARG A 314 8.74 -19.51 -11.18
C ARG A 314 8.15 -19.65 -12.58
N GLN A 315 7.52 -18.59 -13.06
CA GLN A 315 6.77 -18.58 -14.34
C GLN A 315 7.06 -17.28 -15.11
N PRO A 316 8.15 -17.21 -15.89
CA PRO A 316 8.54 -15.99 -16.60
C PRO A 316 7.47 -15.43 -17.54
N GLN A 317 6.65 -16.29 -18.13
CA GLN A 317 5.57 -15.91 -19.05
C GLN A 317 4.23 -15.62 -18.35
N GLY A 318 4.08 -16.01 -17.08
CA GLY A 318 2.82 -15.97 -16.35
C GLY A 318 2.30 -14.58 -15.98
N LEU A 319 3.10 -13.52 -16.20
CA LEU A 319 2.72 -12.14 -15.91
C LEU A 319 2.53 -11.28 -17.16
N GLN A 320 2.49 -11.87 -18.34
CA GLN A 320 2.03 -11.16 -19.54
C GLN A 320 0.59 -10.70 -19.28
N GLY A 321 0.36 -9.38 -19.33
CA GLY A 321 -0.93 -8.78 -18.96
C GLY A 321 -1.06 -8.32 -17.49
N CYS A 322 -0.10 -8.59 -16.60
CA CYS A 322 -0.03 -7.95 -15.27
C CYS A 322 0.58 -6.54 -15.31
N GLN A 323 0.72 -5.97 -16.48
CA GLN A 323 1.30 -4.66 -16.72
C GLN A 323 0.28 -3.56 -16.42
N GLY A 324 -0.14 -3.44 -15.18
CA GLY A 324 -1.04 -2.37 -14.82
C GLY A 324 -0.83 -1.91 -13.39
N LEU A 325 -0.65 -0.60 -13.25
CA LEU A 325 -0.66 0.07 -11.95
C LEU A 325 -2.09 0.26 -11.43
N GLN A 326 -3.09 -0.23 -12.17
CA GLN A 326 -4.49 -0.25 -11.77
C GLN A 326 -4.82 -1.56 -11.06
N PRO A 327 -5.55 -1.52 -9.94
CA PRO A 327 -6.02 -2.74 -9.30
C PRO A 327 -7.03 -3.48 -10.19
N SER A 328 -6.90 -4.79 -10.25
CA SER A 328 -7.85 -5.66 -10.94
C SER A 328 -8.11 -6.93 -10.14
N ALA A 329 -9.30 -7.52 -10.28
CA ALA A 329 -9.67 -8.75 -9.57
C ALA A 329 -8.68 -9.90 -9.86
N ALA A 330 -8.25 -10.05 -11.10
CA ALA A 330 -7.28 -11.06 -11.50
C ALA A 330 -5.91 -10.86 -10.83
N GLN A 331 -5.42 -9.63 -10.75
CA GLN A 331 -4.17 -9.31 -10.06
C GLN A 331 -4.30 -9.49 -8.55
N GLN A 332 -5.41 -9.06 -7.95
CA GLN A 332 -5.70 -9.29 -6.54
C GLN A 332 -5.68 -10.77 -6.19
N PHE A 333 -6.29 -11.62 -7.02
CA PHE A 333 -6.27 -13.06 -6.83
C PHE A 333 -4.85 -13.62 -6.88
N ARG A 334 -4.04 -13.22 -7.88
CA ARG A 334 -2.64 -13.65 -8.01
C ARG A 334 -1.79 -13.21 -6.83
N VAL A 335 -1.95 -11.96 -6.39
CA VAL A 335 -1.23 -11.41 -5.22
C VAL A 335 -1.64 -12.15 -3.95
N ALA A 336 -2.95 -12.38 -3.72
CA ALA A 336 -3.44 -13.10 -2.56
C ALA A 336 -2.89 -14.54 -2.51
N ARG A 337 -2.88 -15.23 -3.66
CA ARG A 337 -2.29 -16.57 -3.78
C ARG A 337 -0.78 -16.54 -3.49
N ALA A 338 -0.04 -15.61 -4.08
CA ALA A 338 1.39 -15.47 -3.83
C ALA A 338 1.69 -15.14 -2.35
N PHE A 339 0.85 -14.35 -1.70
CA PHE A 339 0.96 -14.06 -0.27
C PHE A 339 0.80 -15.32 0.57
N ALA A 340 -0.22 -16.14 0.28
CA ALA A 340 -0.41 -17.42 0.96
C ALA A 340 0.78 -18.37 0.76
N GLU A 341 1.29 -18.50 -0.47
CA GLU A 341 2.44 -19.34 -0.80
C GLU A 341 3.75 -18.87 -0.14
N LEU A 342 3.89 -17.57 0.11
CA LEU A 342 5.07 -16.96 0.75
C LEU A 342 4.93 -16.82 2.27
N GLY A 343 3.77 -17.19 2.85
CA GLY A 343 3.46 -16.99 4.26
C GLY A 343 3.44 -15.51 4.64
N LEU A 344 3.08 -14.63 3.71
CA LEU A 344 2.84 -13.21 3.98
C LEU A 344 1.46 -13.05 4.63
N ASP A 345 1.44 -12.56 5.84
CA ASP A 345 0.24 -12.45 6.68
C ASP A 345 0.13 -11.06 7.33
N LEU A 346 -1.00 -10.82 7.95
CA LEU A 346 -1.27 -9.59 8.67
C LEU A 346 -0.42 -9.50 9.95
N PRO A 347 0.23 -8.36 10.21
CA PRO A 347 0.89 -8.14 11.49
C PRO A 347 -0.15 -7.94 12.61
N PRO A 348 0.26 -7.99 13.87
CA PRO A 348 -0.61 -7.62 14.99
C PRO A 348 -1.21 -6.22 14.79
N PRO A 349 -2.50 -6.01 15.18
CA PRO A 349 -3.18 -4.73 15.00
C PRO A 349 -2.44 -3.56 15.66
N ARG A 350 -2.29 -2.46 14.94
CA ARG A 350 -1.61 -1.25 15.44
C ARG A 350 -2.32 0.03 15.02
N SER A 351 -2.36 1.00 15.91
CA SER A 351 -2.77 2.36 15.63
C SER A 351 -1.60 3.31 15.89
N TRP A 352 -1.13 4.01 14.87
CA TRP A 352 0.01 4.92 14.98
C TRP A 352 1.23 4.34 15.71
N GLY A 353 1.54 3.07 15.37
CA GLY A 353 2.68 2.34 15.94
C GLY A 353 2.43 1.69 17.30
N ARG A 354 1.30 1.98 17.96
CA ARG A 354 0.92 1.38 19.24
C ARG A 354 0.08 0.13 19.00
N PRO A 355 0.31 -0.99 19.72
CA PRO A 355 -0.57 -2.14 19.66
C PRO A 355 -2.00 -1.77 20.10
N VAL A 356 -3.01 -2.33 19.42
CA VAL A 356 -4.41 -2.15 19.79
C VAL A 356 -5.11 -3.51 19.83
N GLY A 357 -5.93 -3.74 20.86
CA GLY A 357 -6.80 -4.90 20.93
C GLY A 357 -8.04 -4.70 20.06
N ILE A 358 -8.50 -5.73 19.37
CA ILE A 358 -9.78 -5.70 18.68
C ILE A 358 -10.90 -5.79 19.72
N PRO A 359 -11.86 -4.85 19.76
CA PRO A 359 -12.93 -4.88 20.74
C PRO A 359 -13.87 -6.05 20.46
N ARG A 360 -14.31 -6.76 21.52
CA ARG A 360 -15.41 -7.70 21.45
C ARG A 360 -16.72 -6.93 21.60
N LEU A 361 -17.60 -7.09 20.65
CA LEU A 361 -18.90 -6.40 20.62
C LEU A 361 -20.00 -7.40 20.88
N ALA A 362 -21.07 -6.96 21.55
CA ALA A 362 -22.27 -7.80 21.66
C ALA A 362 -22.82 -8.08 20.25
N ALA A 363 -23.30 -9.31 20.01
CA ALA A 363 -23.82 -9.72 18.71
C ALA A 363 -24.88 -8.72 18.23
N SER A 364 -24.74 -8.24 16.99
CA SER A 364 -25.75 -7.36 16.37
C SER A 364 -26.88 -8.22 15.84
N VAL A 365 -28.10 -7.70 15.96
CA VAL A 365 -29.21 -8.11 15.11
C VAL A 365 -28.85 -7.73 13.67
N GLU A 366 -29.12 -8.59 12.71
CA GLU A 366 -28.86 -8.36 11.28
C GLU A 366 -29.38 -6.99 10.85
N SER A 367 -28.49 -6.13 10.39
CA SER A 367 -28.83 -4.79 9.92
C SER A 367 -28.43 -4.66 8.45
N SER A 368 -29.42 -4.75 7.56
CA SER A 368 -29.30 -4.30 6.18
C SER A 368 -29.28 -2.77 6.10
N TRP A 369 -28.60 -2.21 5.08
CA TRP A 369 -28.85 -0.82 4.72
C TRP A 369 -30.33 -0.66 4.38
N PRO A 370 -31.03 0.37 4.90
CA PRO A 370 -32.34 0.69 4.39
C PRO A 370 -32.23 0.83 2.88
N GLU A 371 -33.13 0.17 2.14
CA GLU A 371 -33.16 0.29 0.68
C GLU A 371 -33.07 1.76 0.34
N ALA A 372 -32.07 2.12 -0.47
CA ALA A 372 -31.94 3.49 -0.95
C ALA A 372 -33.21 3.81 -1.72
N GLY A 373 -34.13 4.47 -1.04
CA GLY A 373 -35.40 4.86 -1.64
C GLY A 373 -35.07 5.48 -2.98
N ALA A 374 -35.62 4.90 -4.04
CA ALA A 374 -35.51 5.39 -5.38
C ALA A 374 -35.85 6.90 -5.35
N THR A 375 -34.82 7.72 -5.30
CA THR A 375 -35.01 9.14 -5.59
C THR A 375 -35.37 9.19 -7.05
N GLN A 376 -36.69 9.18 -7.30
CA GLN A 376 -37.26 9.66 -8.55
C GLN A 376 -36.67 11.04 -8.86
N PRO A 377 -36.50 11.36 -10.16
CA PRO A 377 -35.73 12.48 -10.68
C PRO A 377 -36.21 13.85 -10.24
#